data_cdeb709b533ca6378329e656dab8e886
#
_entry.id   cdeb709b533ca6378329e656dab8e886
#
_cell.length_a   1.000
_cell.length_b   1.000
_cell.length_c   1.000
_cell.angle_alpha   90.00
_cell.angle_beta   90.00
_cell.angle_gamma   90.00
#
_symmetry.space_group_name_H-M   'P 1'
#
loop_
_entity.id
_entity.type
_entity.pdbx_description
1 polymer ?
#
loop_
_entity_poly.entity_id
_entity_poly.type
_entity_poly.pdbx_seq_one_letter_code
_entity_poly.pdbx_strand_id
1 'polypeptide(L)'
;MEKAVYLTFDDGPIPQSTPWLIETLDRYGVKATFFMVGENVARFPELLTLIQSHGHRIGNHTYNHIGGLRHSRKGYLINVRKADDLLHSRLFRPPHGWMRTDQYLYLRKKFTIIMWDLVTRDYSNRLNADEVFENVKRYTRPGSIITFHDSLKSIDKLRTALPRSIEWLQNQGYEFKLFDEDQARSRHLK
;
A
#
# COMPACT_ATOMS: atom_id res chain seq x y z
N MET A 1 -8.44 11.93 -20.73
CA MET A 1 -7.52 11.65 -19.57
C MET A 1 -7.52 10.15 -19.39
N GLU A 2 -6.33 9.54 -19.32
CA GLU A 2 -6.20 8.10 -19.14
C GLU A 2 -6.85 7.66 -17.81
N LYS A 3 -7.74 6.68 -17.85
CA LYS A 3 -8.40 6.14 -16.66
C LYS A 3 -7.48 5.13 -15.97
N ALA A 4 -6.44 5.60 -15.30
CA ALA A 4 -5.54 4.78 -14.51
C ALA A 4 -5.88 4.85 -13.02
N VAL A 5 -5.67 3.75 -12.29
CA VAL A 5 -5.71 3.68 -10.82
C VAL A 5 -4.51 2.90 -10.30
N TYR A 6 -4.14 3.19 -9.06
CA TYR A 6 -3.07 2.52 -8.34
C TYR A 6 -3.67 1.78 -7.14
N LEU A 7 -3.67 0.45 -7.20
CA LEU A 7 -4.15 -0.37 -6.10
C LEU A 7 -3.03 -0.61 -5.10
N THR A 8 -3.28 -0.34 -3.83
CA THR A 8 -2.26 -0.45 -2.78
C THR A 8 -2.79 -1.18 -1.56
N PHE A 9 -1.90 -1.92 -0.87
CA PHE A 9 -2.19 -2.64 0.37
C PHE A 9 -1.17 -2.25 1.43
N ASP A 10 -1.63 -1.84 2.62
CA ASP A 10 -0.79 -1.48 3.75
C ASP A 10 -0.78 -2.59 4.82
N ASP A 11 0.16 -2.56 5.76
CA ASP A 11 0.28 -3.35 6.99
C ASP A 11 0.88 -4.77 6.85
N GLY A 12 0.72 -5.45 5.72
CA GLY A 12 1.25 -6.79 5.51
C GLY A 12 2.80 -6.89 5.58
N PRO A 13 3.37 -8.05 5.23
CA PRO A 13 2.67 -9.27 4.86
C PRO A 13 2.27 -10.12 6.07
N ILE A 14 1.16 -10.86 5.97
CA ILE A 14 0.74 -11.84 6.98
C ILE A 14 0.22 -13.13 6.34
N PRO A 15 0.46 -14.32 6.94
CA PRO A 15 0.07 -15.61 6.35
C PRO A 15 -1.42 -15.76 6.10
N GLN A 16 -2.27 -15.09 6.90
CA GLN A 16 -3.72 -15.24 6.85
C GLN A 16 -4.38 -14.50 5.67
N SER A 17 -3.73 -13.46 5.12
CA SER A 17 -4.34 -12.64 4.06
C SER A 17 -3.46 -12.51 2.83
N THR A 18 -2.16 -12.35 2.96
CA THR A 18 -1.26 -12.09 1.83
C THR A 18 -1.36 -13.12 0.70
N PRO A 19 -1.32 -14.46 0.97
CA PRO A 19 -1.43 -15.44 -0.12
C PRO A 19 -2.76 -15.33 -0.88
N TRP A 20 -3.86 -15.13 -0.15
CA TRP A 20 -5.18 -14.96 -0.75
C TRP A 20 -5.27 -13.68 -1.60
N LEU A 21 -4.64 -12.57 -1.13
CA LEU A 21 -4.59 -11.32 -1.90
C LEU A 21 -3.86 -11.54 -3.22
N ILE A 22 -2.70 -12.20 -3.20
CA ILE A 22 -1.90 -12.48 -4.40
C ILE A 22 -2.71 -13.35 -5.38
N GLU A 23 -3.30 -14.45 -4.91
CA GLU A 23 -4.15 -15.32 -5.73
C GLU A 23 -5.32 -14.54 -6.36
N THR A 24 -5.96 -13.67 -5.57
CA THR A 24 -7.07 -12.85 -6.06
C THR A 24 -6.60 -11.88 -7.14
N LEU A 25 -5.52 -11.16 -6.91
CA LEU A 25 -4.97 -10.20 -7.88
C LEU A 25 -4.55 -10.90 -9.19
N ASP A 26 -3.93 -12.06 -9.10
CA ASP A 26 -3.55 -12.85 -10.28
C ASP A 26 -4.76 -13.33 -11.09
N ARG A 27 -5.83 -13.77 -10.42
CA ARG A 27 -7.07 -14.18 -11.07
C ARG A 27 -7.68 -13.08 -11.94
N TYR A 28 -7.54 -11.82 -11.53
CA TYR A 28 -8.02 -10.66 -12.28
C TYR A 28 -6.95 -10.03 -13.19
N GLY A 29 -5.73 -10.57 -13.23
CA GLY A 29 -4.62 -10.02 -14.01
C GLY A 29 -4.15 -8.64 -13.51
N VAL A 30 -4.34 -8.33 -12.23
CA VAL A 30 -4.06 -7.01 -11.63
C VAL A 30 -2.76 -7.08 -10.83
N LYS A 31 -1.91 -6.05 -11.00
CA LYS A 31 -0.74 -5.87 -10.14
C LYS A 31 -0.96 -4.67 -9.21
N ALA A 32 -0.41 -4.77 -7.99
CA ALA A 32 -0.60 -3.80 -6.92
C ALA A 32 0.73 -3.47 -6.23
N THR A 33 0.70 -2.46 -5.36
CA THR A 33 1.84 -2.09 -4.50
C THR A 33 1.52 -2.39 -3.05
N PHE A 34 2.43 -3.10 -2.38
CA PHE A 34 2.31 -3.49 -0.97
C PHE A 34 3.27 -2.67 -0.11
N PHE A 35 2.73 -1.81 0.76
CA PHE A 35 3.51 -1.07 1.76
C PHE A 35 3.62 -1.90 3.03
N MET A 36 4.78 -2.52 3.23
CA MET A 36 4.96 -3.58 4.21
C MET A 36 5.59 -3.09 5.52
N VAL A 37 5.12 -3.65 6.61
CA VAL A 37 5.70 -3.50 7.94
C VAL A 37 6.92 -4.42 8.05
N GLY A 38 8.08 -3.85 8.33
CA GLY A 38 9.35 -4.58 8.34
C GLY A 38 9.39 -5.73 9.35
N GLU A 39 8.71 -5.62 10.49
CA GLU A 39 8.60 -6.69 11.48
C GLU A 39 7.88 -7.92 10.92
N ASN A 40 6.83 -7.71 10.12
CA ASN A 40 6.12 -8.79 9.44
C ASN A 40 7.01 -9.45 8.37
N VAL A 41 7.77 -8.64 7.62
CA VAL A 41 8.73 -9.16 6.63
C VAL A 41 9.83 -10.00 7.31
N ALA A 42 10.33 -9.55 8.47
CA ALA A 42 11.33 -10.33 9.22
C ALA A 42 10.77 -11.65 9.75
N ARG A 43 9.48 -11.71 10.07
CA ARG A 43 8.80 -12.93 10.56
C ARG A 43 8.40 -13.88 9.43
N PHE A 44 8.08 -13.36 8.25
CA PHE A 44 7.54 -14.10 7.11
C PHE A 44 8.25 -13.71 5.80
N PRO A 45 9.57 -13.92 5.69
CA PRO A 45 10.36 -13.48 4.53
C PRO A 45 9.92 -14.17 3.22
N GLU A 46 9.35 -15.37 3.32
CA GLU A 46 8.78 -16.08 2.18
C GLU A 46 7.60 -15.33 1.52
N LEU A 47 6.84 -14.56 2.30
CA LEU A 47 5.74 -13.76 1.76
C LEU A 47 6.23 -12.53 0.98
N LEU A 48 7.37 -11.95 1.37
CA LEU A 48 8.03 -10.92 0.55
C LEU A 48 8.41 -11.50 -0.81
N THR A 49 9.04 -12.67 -0.82
CA THR A 49 9.42 -13.38 -2.06
C THR A 49 8.19 -13.70 -2.91
N LEU A 50 7.10 -14.16 -2.28
CA LEU A 50 5.84 -14.45 -2.96
C LEU A 50 5.30 -13.19 -3.68
N ILE A 51 5.19 -12.06 -2.98
CA ILE A 51 4.70 -10.80 -3.53
C ILE A 51 5.55 -10.35 -4.73
N GLN A 52 6.88 -10.41 -4.60
CA GLN A 52 7.80 -10.02 -5.66
C GLN A 52 7.75 -10.94 -6.87
N SER A 53 7.71 -12.26 -6.66
CA SER A 53 7.68 -13.26 -7.75
C SER A 53 6.41 -13.16 -8.59
N HIS A 54 5.32 -12.65 -8.03
CA HIS A 54 4.06 -12.37 -8.75
C HIS A 54 4.03 -10.98 -9.40
N GLY A 55 5.16 -10.25 -9.41
CA GLY A 55 5.31 -8.97 -10.14
C GLY A 55 4.64 -7.78 -9.48
N HIS A 56 4.32 -7.87 -8.19
CA HIS A 56 3.83 -6.73 -7.42
C HIS A 56 5.00 -5.83 -6.98
N ARG A 57 4.70 -4.55 -6.75
CA ARG A 57 5.65 -3.61 -6.15
C ARG A 57 5.60 -3.67 -4.64
N ILE A 58 6.72 -3.36 -4.02
CA ILE A 58 6.83 -3.27 -2.56
C ILE A 58 7.20 -1.85 -2.15
N GLY A 59 6.75 -1.44 -0.98
CA GLY A 59 7.07 -0.17 -0.35
C GLY A 59 7.33 -0.35 1.14
N ASN A 60 8.03 0.60 1.73
CA ASN A 60 8.36 0.61 3.14
C ASN A 60 7.23 1.29 3.95
N HIS A 61 6.76 0.62 5.01
CA HIS A 61 5.73 1.12 5.93
C HIS A 61 6.23 1.17 7.38
N THR A 62 7.52 1.51 7.58
CA THR A 62 8.29 1.44 8.83
C THR A 62 8.48 -0.01 9.33
N TYR A 63 9.33 -0.19 10.36
CA TYR A 63 9.58 -1.54 10.89
C TYR A 63 8.48 -2.01 11.85
N ASN A 64 8.04 -1.15 12.78
CA ASN A 64 7.03 -1.49 13.78
C ASN A 64 5.71 -0.72 13.58
N HIS A 65 5.40 -0.27 12.37
CA HIS A 65 4.19 0.50 12.08
C HIS A 65 4.03 1.75 12.96
N ILE A 66 5.12 2.49 13.21
CA ILE A 66 5.12 3.67 14.09
C ILE A 66 4.72 4.94 13.35
N GLY A 67 3.87 5.76 13.96
CA GLY A 67 3.49 7.07 13.43
C GLY A 67 4.55 8.14 13.70
N GLY A 68 4.91 8.92 12.68
CA GLY A 68 6.01 9.89 12.75
C GLY A 68 5.80 11.01 13.79
N LEU A 69 4.57 11.49 13.99
CA LEU A 69 4.30 12.60 14.92
C LEU A 69 4.63 12.28 16.37
N ARG A 70 4.54 11.02 16.78
CA ARG A 70 4.77 10.57 18.16
C ARG A 70 6.21 10.19 18.46
N HIS A 71 7.10 10.28 17.45
CA HIS A 71 8.48 9.84 17.57
C HIS A 71 9.45 10.97 17.18
N SER A 72 10.62 11.02 17.85
CA SER A 72 11.69 11.91 17.45
C SER A 72 12.14 11.61 16.01
N ARG A 73 12.71 12.61 15.34
CA ARG A 73 13.26 12.40 13.98
C ARG A 73 14.22 11.21 13.95
N LYS A 74 15.18 11.14 14.89
CA LYS A 74 16.18 10.07 14.95
C LYS A 74 15.52 8.70 15.12
N GLY A 75 14.60 8.54 16.06
CA GLY A 75 13.91 7.27 16.32
C GLY A 75 13.08 6.80 15.14
N TYR A 76 12.34 7.72 14.49
CA TYR A 76 11.56 7.42 13.31
C TYR A 76 12.44 6.98 12.13
N LEU A 77 13.51 7.71 11.84
CA LEU A 77 14.42 7.38 10.74
C LEU A 77 15.15 6.05 10.95
N ILE A 78 15.53 5.70 12.18
CA ILE A 78 16.08 4.39 12.51
C ILE A 78 15.07 3.28 12.21
N ASN A 79 13.80 3.49 12.56
CA ASN A 79 12.73 2.51 12.32
C ASN A 79 12.47 2.31 10.82
N VAL A 80 12.42 3.40 10.04
CA VAL A 80 12.31 3.35 8.57
C VAL A 80 13.50 2.61 7.97
N ARG A 81 14.74 2.92 8.40
CA ARG A 81 15.95 2.27 7.90
C ARG A 81 15.94 0.78 8.19
N LYS A 82 15.57 0.37 9.41
CA LYS A 82 15.49 -1.04 9.78
C LYS A 82 14.54 -1.84 8.87
N ALA A 83 13.43 -1.25 8.43
CA ALA A 83 12.56 -1.87 7.44
C ALA A 83 13.21 -1.89 6.05
N ASP A 84 13.90 -0.82 5.67
CA ASP A 84 14.54 -0.72 4.37
C ASP A 84 15.73 -1.67 4.18
N ASP A 85 16.41 -2.03 5.25
CA ASP A 85 17.48 -3.06 5.25
C ASP A 85 16.91 -4.46 4.83
N LEU A 86 15.60 -4.68 4.93
CA LEU A 86 14.92 -5.89 4.47
C LEU A 86 14.24 -5.71 3.09
N LEU A 87 13.65 -4.54 2.87
CA LEU A 87 12.79 -4.29 1.71
C LEU A 87 13.55 -3.77 0.48
N HIS A 88 14.62 -3.01 0.69
CA HIS A 88 15.40 -2.34 -0.36
C HIS A 88 14.53 -1.56 -1.37
N SER A 89 13.44 -0.95 -0.89
CA SER A 89 12.48 -0.23 -1.73
C SER A 89 12.77 1.27 -1.77
N ARG A 90 12.39 1.89 -2.88
CA ARG A 90 12.39 3.36 -3.01
C ARG A 90 11.03 3.99 -2.70
N LEU A 91 10.00 3.19 -2.52
CA LEU A 91 8.67 3.67 -2.15
C LEU A 91 8.51 3.66 -0.63
N PHE A 92 7.91 4.70 -0.11
CA PHE A 92 7.63 4.83 1.33
C PHE A 92 6.22 5.39 1.54
N ARG A 93 5.50 4.81 2.48
CA ARG A 93 4.23 5.36 2.99
C ARG A 93 4.30 5.48 4.50
N PRO A 94 4.07 6.68 5.08
CA PRO A 94 4.07 6.83 6.54
C PRO A 94 2.82 6.16 7.14
N PRO A 95 2.97 5.36 8.21
CA PRO A 95 1.81 4.86 8.96
C PRO A 95 0.86 5.99 9.37
N HIS A 96 -0.44 5.75 9.26
CA HIS A 96 -1.51 6.72 9.53
C HIS A 96 -1.48 7.99 8.66
N GLY A 97 -0.59 8.08 7.66
CA GLY A 97 -0.45 9.26 6.81
C GLY A 97 0.27 10.46 7.44
N TRP A 98 0.83 10.31 8.62
CA TRP A 98 1.40 11.44 9.36
C TRP A 98 2.88 11.26 9.65
N MET A 99 3.65 12.31 9.35
CA MET A 99 5.04 12.46 9.77
C MET A 99 5.35 13.94 10.03
N ARG A 100 6.44 14.19 10.74
CA ARG A 100 6.93 15.56 10.99
C ARG A 100 7.62 16.10 9.73
N THR A 101 7.62 17.42 9.57
CA THR A 101 8.27 18.08 8.44
C THR A 101 9.75 17.75 8.30
N ASP A 102 10.47 17.67 9.43
CA ASP A 102 11.90 17.32 9.44
C ASP A 102 12.17 15.86 9.04
N GLN A 103 11.24 14.94 9.34
CA GLN A 103 11.27 13.54 8.87
C GLN A 103 11.01 13.47 7.36
N TYR A 104 9.99 14.19 6.88
CA TYR A 104 9.65 14.27 5.46
C TYR A 104 10.82 14.80 4.63
N LEU A 105 11.41 15.94 5.02
CA LEU A 105 12.52 16.55 4.29
C LEU A 105 13.76 15.65 4.21
N TYR A 106 13.95 14.78 5.19
CA TYR A 106 15.02 13.78 5.16
C TYR A 106 14.67 12.60 4.26
N LEU A 107 13.49 11.99 4.46
CA LEU A 107 13.08 10.77 3.76
C LEU A 107 12.87 10.99 2.26
N ARG A 108 12.35 12.15 1.83
CA ARG A 108 12.16 12.47 0.41
C ARG A 108 13.46 12.47 -0.42
N LYS A 109 14.63 12.52 0.22
CA LYS A 109 15.92 12.43 -0.47
C LYS A 109 16.22 11.00 -0.96
N LYS A 110 15.64 10.00 -0.31
CA LYS A 110 15.86 8.57 -0.61
C LYS A 110 14.62 7.90 -1.17
N PHE A 111 13.45 8.27 -0.66
CA PHE A 111 12.17 7.63 -0.97
C PHE A 111 11.25 8.54 -1.76
N THR A 112 10.49 7.93 -2.64
CA THR A 112 9.25 8.52 -3.15
C THR A 112 8.15 8.26 -2.13
N ILE A 113 7.62 9.34 -1.56
CA ILE A 113 6.58 9.25 -0.53
C ILE A 113 5.23 9.17 -1.23
N ILE A 114 4.58 8.02 -1.09
CA ILE A 114 3.28 7.73 -1.70
C ILE A 114 2.20 7.84 -0.63
N MET A 115 1.32 8.80 -0.80
CA MET A 115 0.12 8.95 0.00
C MET A 115 -1.05 8.21 -0.67
N TRP A 116 -2.26 8.56 -0.35
CA TRP A 116 -3.48 8.05 -0.94
C TRP A 116 -4.45 9.18 -1.27
N ASP A 117 -5.37 8.87 -2.11
CA ASP A 117 -6.50 9.71 -2.43
C ASP A 117 -7.81 9.07 -1.92
N LEU A 118 -7.83 7.74 -1.86
CA LEU A 118 -8.93 6.97 -1.27
C LEU A 118 -8.43 5.90 -0.30
N VAL A 119 -8.83 6.01 0.96
CA VAL A 119 -8.76 4.91 1.94
C VAL A 119 -10.13 4.23 1.99
N THR A 120 -10.19 2.95 1.69
CA THR A 120 -11.45 2.18 1.63
C THR A 120 -12.09 1.96 2.99
N ARG A 121 -11.32 2.10 4.09
CA ARG A 121 -11.71 1.89 5.49
C ARG A 121 -12.13 0.44 5.79
N ASP A 122 -11.56 -0.50 5.05
CA ASP A 122 -11.77 -1.94 5.20
C ASP A 122 -11.40 -2.48 6.58
N TYR A 123 -10.49 -1.82 7.29
CA TYR A 123 -10.12 -2.12 8.68
C TYR A 123 -11.17 -1.71 9.72
N SER A 124 -12.16 -0.88 9.34
CA SER A 124 -13.13 -0.32 10.29
C SER A 124 -14.19 -1.33 10.68
N ASN A 125 -14.37 -1.57 11.98
CA ASN A 125 -15.45 -2.42 12.49
C ASN A 125 -16.85 -1.81 12.31
N ARG A 126 -16.92 -0.55 11.85
CA ARG A 126 -18.19 0.17 11.58
C ARG A 126 -18.71 -0.03 10.17
N LEU A 127 -17.89 -0.60 9.27
CA LEU A 127 -18.26 -0.82 7.89
C LEU A 127 -18.33 -2.32 7.59
N ASN A 128 -19.31 -2.71 6.80
CA ASN A 128 -19.39 -4.03 6.19
C ASN A 128 -18.70 -4.04 4.79
N ALA A 129 -18.69 -5.20 4.13
CA ALA A 129 -18.04 -5.36 2.83
C ALA A 129 -18.71 -4.54 1.70
N ASP A 130 -20.04 -4.40 1.75
CA ASP A 130 -20.77 -3.59 0.77
C ASP A 130 -20.43 -2.11 0.87
N GLU A 131 -20.33 -1.59 2.10
CA GLU A 131 -19.96 -0.20 2.35
C GLU A 131 -18.51 0.09 1.94
N VAL A 132 -17.60 -0.87 2.12
CA VAL A 132 -16.21 -0.78 1.62
C VAL A 132 -16.21 -0.70 0.09
N PHE A 133 -16.98 -1.54 -0.59
CA PHE A 133 -17.13 -1.49 -2.04
C PHE A 133 -17.78 -0.18 -2.51
N GLU A 134 -18.83 0.31 -1.84
CA GLU A 134 -19.46 1.59 -2.17
C GLU A 134 -18.49 2.79 -2.02
N ASN A 135 -17.56 2.74 -1.04
CA ASN A 135 -16.50 3.73 -0.95
C ASN A 135 -15.62 3.75 -2.20
N VAL A 136 -15.26 2.58 -2.74
CA VAL A 136 -14.50 2.50 -3.99
C VAL A 136 -15.28 3.13 -5.15
N LYS A 137 -16.54 2.75 -5.33
CA LYS A 137 -17.38 3.30 -6.40
C LYS A 137 -17.55 4.82 -6.31
N ARG A 138 -17.80 5.30 -5.12
CA ARG A 138 -18.15 6.71 -4.88
C ARG A 138 -16.98 7.66 -5.04
N TYR A 139 -15.77 7.24 -4.64
CA TYR A 139 -14.63 8.16 -4.50
C TYR A 139 -13.52 7.93 -5.52
N THR A 140 -13.57 6.84 -6.31
CA THR A 140 -12.56 6.61 -7.35
C THR A 140 -12.70 7.60 -8.50
N ARG A 141 -11.58 8.12 -8.95
CA ARG A 141 -11.43 8.99 -10.12
C ARG A 141 -10.15 8.63 -10.89
N PRO A 142 -9.96 9.07 -12.13
CA PRO A 142 -8.71 8.87 -12.85
C PRO A 142 -7.50 9.37 -12.07
N GLY A 143 -6.51 8.50 -11.89
CA GLY A 143 -5.31 8.75 -11.09
C GLY A 143 -5.40 8.37 -9.61
N SER A 144 -6.54 7.86 -9.14
CA SER A 144 -6.71 7.50 -7.71
C SER A 144 -5.72 6.47 -7.24
N ILE A 145 -5.16 6.74 -6.06
CA ILE A 145 -4.40 5.79 -5.26
C ILE A 145 -5.35 5.21 -4.21
N ILE A 146 -5.78 3.96 -4.43
CA ILE A 146 -6.78 3.26 -3.63
C ILE A 146 -6.05 2.40 -2.60
N THR A 147 -6.33 2.61 -1.31
CA THR A 147 -5.69 1.89 -0.22
C THR A 147 -6.64 0.94 0.46
N PHE A 148 -6.30 -0.33 0.42
CA PHE A 148 -6.79 -1.43 1.24
C PHE A 148 -5.71 -1.83 2.27
N HIS A 149 -6.03 -2.76 3.18
CA HIS A 149 -5.09 -3.22 4.20
C HIS A 149 -4.93 -4.74 4.17
N ASP A 150 -3.69 -5.19 4.12
CA ASP A 150 -3.31 -6.60 4.26
C ASP A 150 -3.22 -6.93 5.75
N SER A 151 -4.37 -7.14 6.39
CA SER A 151 -4.47 -7.30 7.83
C SER A 151 -5.62 -8.19 8.27
N LEU A 152 -5.52 -8.76 9.49
CA LEU A 152 -6.59 -9.57 10.08
C LEU A 152 -7.91 -8.80 10.25
N LYS A 153 -7.86 -7.49 10.43
CA LYS A 153 -9.06 -6.65 10.57
C LYS A 153 -9.82 -6.47 9.26
N SER A 154 -9.13 -6.63 8.15
CA SER A 154 -9.66 -6.32 6.82
C SER A 154 -10.08 -7.56 6.05
N ILE A 155 -9.38 -8.70 6.23
CA ILE A 155 -9.45 -9.87 5.35
C ILE A 155 -10.88 -10.38 5.12
N ASP A 156 -11.70 -10.47 6.15
CA ASP A 156 -13.07 -10.99 6.01
C ASP A 156 -13.93 -10.13 5.09
N LYS A 157 -13.79 -8.79 5.18
CA LYS A 157 -14.48 -7.86 4.29
C LYS A 157 -13.87 -7.85 2.89
N LEU A 158 -12.54 -7.97 2.80
CA LEU A 158 -11.83 -7.98 1.52
C LEU A 158 -12.23 -9.16 0.65
N ARG A 159 -12.53 -10.32 1.22
CA ARG A 159 -12.99 -11.50 0.47
C ARG A 159 -14.19 -11.20 -0.43
N THR A 160 -15.03 -10.27 -0.05
CA THR A 160 -16.18 -9.80 -0.84
C THR A 160 -15.91 -8.49 -1.57
N ALA A 161 -15.36 -7.50 -0.85
CA ALA A 161 -15.24 -6.14 -1.38
C ALA A 161 -14.15 -6.00 -2.46
N LEU A 162 -13.00 -6.69 -2.33
CA LEU A 162 -11.89 -6.55 -3.27
C LEU A 162 -12.22 -7.09 -4.67
N PRO A 163 -12.71 -8.34 -4.85
CA PRO A 163 -13.12 -8.83 -6.17
C PRO A 163 -14.12 -7.91 -6.86
N ARG A 164 -15.17 -7.51 -6.16
CA ARG A 164 -16.21 -6.60 -6.67
C ARG A 164 -15.63 -5.23 -7.06
N SER A 165 -14.68 -4.73 -6.30
CA SER A 165 -14.01 -3.45 -6.59
C SER A 165 -13.18 -3.56 -7.86
N ILE A 166 -12.42 -4.64 -8.03
CA ILE A 166 -11.60 -4.86 -9.23
C ILE A 166 -12.50 -5.00 -10.47
N GLU A 167 -13.53 -5.84 -10.40
CA GLU A 167 -14.50 -6.04 -11.49
C GLU A 167 -15.18 -4.72 -11.90
N TRP A 168 -15.62 -3.95 -10.91
CA TRP A 168 -16.26 -2.67 -11.19
C TRP A 168 -15.28 -1.69 -11.85
N LEU A 169 -14.04 -1.59 -11.35
CA LEU A 169 -13.00 -0.73 -11.92
C LEU A 169 -12.69 -1.12 -13.38
N GLN A 170 -12.54 -2.43 -13.66
CA GLN A 170 -12.32 -2.94 -15.01
C GLN A 170 -13.50 -2.62 -15.92
N ASN A 171 -14.74 -2.83 -15.46
CA ASN A 171 -15.96 -2.50 -16.21
C ASN A 171 -16.13 -1.00 -16.48
N GLN A 172 -15.57 -0.14 -15.60
CA GLN A 172 -15.50 1.31 -15.84
C GLN A 172 -14.35 1.71 -16.77
N GLY A 173 -13.55 0.77 -17.25
CA GLY A 173 -12.42 1.00 -18.15
C GLY A 173 -11.19 1.59 -17.43
N TYR A 174 -11.02 1.33 -16.14
CA TYR A 174 -9.79 1.70 -15.43
C TYR A 174 -8.67 0.68 -15.68
N GLU A 175 -7.47 1.19 -15.94
CA GLU A 175 -6.24 0.42 -15.99
C GLU A 175 -5.53 0.45 -14.63
N PHE A 176 -5.02 -0.70 -14.19
CA PHE A 176 -4.25 -0.80 -12.95
C PHE A 176 -2.77 -0.56 -13.22
N LYS A 177 -2.20 0.45 -12.59
CA LYS A 177 -0.80 0.82 -12.77
C LYS A 177 0.01 0.65 -11.49
N LEU A 178 1.30 0.41 -11.67
CA LEU A 178 2.29 0.39 -10.60
C LEU A 178 3.03 1.73 -10.56
N PHE A 179 3.53 2.10 -9.39
CA PHE A 179 4.41 3.26 -9.28
C PHE A 179 5.74 2.97 -9.96
N ASP A 180 6.21 3.92 -10.76
CA ASP A 180 7.53 3.91 -11.35
C ASP A 180 8.52 4.50 -10.33
N GLU A 181 9.46 3.68 -9.87
CA GLU A 181 10.49 4.09 -8.91
C GLU A 181 11.48 5.10 -9.50
N ASP A 182 11.67 5.11 -10.83
CA ASP A 182 12.62 5.98 -11.51
C ASP A 182 12.00 7.32 -11.95
N GLN A 183 10.73 7.36 -12.35
CA GLN A 183 10.04 8.61 -12.72
C GLN A 183 9.82 9.56 -11.55
N ALA A 184 9.80 9.05 -10.34
CA ALA A 184 9.68 9.86 -9.13
C ALA A 184 10.86 10.82 -8.91
N ARG A 185 12.05 10.50 -9.42
CA ARG A 185 13.22 11.40 -9.41
C ARG A 185 13.06 12.62 -10.33
N SER A 186 12.39 12.48 -11.46
CA SER A 186 12.31 13.54 -12.48
C SER A 186 11.30 14.66 -12.09
N ARG A 187 10.33 14.41 -11.22
CA ARG A 187 9.36 15.42 -10.75
C ARG A 187 9.86 16.32 -9.63
N HIS A 188 10.99 16.01 -9.02
CA HIS A 188 11.61 16.83 -7.96
C HIS A 188 12.77 17.71 -8.43
N LEU A 189 13.09 17.68 -9.74
CA LEU A 189 14.14 18.50 -10.37
C LEU A 189 13.59 19.65 -11.23
N LYS A 190 12.29 19.96 -11.08
CA LYS A 190 11.68 21.16 -11.70
C LYS A 190 11.11 22.08 -10.66
#